data_b239cab1c1b1c31d2bb66a2b44f37c86
#
_entry.id   b239cab1c1b1c31d2bb66a2b44f37c86
#
_cell.length_a   1.000
_cell.length_b   1.000
_cell.length_c   1.000
_cell.angle_alpha   90.00
_cell.angle_beta   90.00
_cell.angle_gamma   90.00
#
_symmetry.space_group_name_H-M   'P 1'
#
loop_
_entity.id
_entity.type
_entity.pdbx_description
1 polymer ?
#
loop_
_entity_poly.entity_id
_entity_poly.type
_entity_poly.pdbx_seq_one_letter_code
_entity_poly.pdbx_strand_id
1 'polypeptide(L)'
;EKHRYVGGSVTEDNRYLLIFASTSTSGNKLFIKDLTVKNSPLIPIIDTFESDTYVAQNSKSKLYLVTNLNAPNKKVVTVDAKNPSSENWKDFIPETENVLSLSSGAGYFFAEYMVDAVSKVLQYDFDGNLVREIKLPGVGSSGGFGGKKDAKELYFSFTNYNTPNSSYKFNPKDGTYTSYWKPAINFNPEDYESSQVFYTSKDSTKVP
;
A
#
# COMPACT_ATOMS: atom_id res chain seq x y z
N GLU A 1 -12.94 -26.18 10.06
CA GLU A 1 -13.74 -25.85 8.86
C GLU A 1 -12.98 -26.24 7.61
N LYS A 2 -13.69 -26.85 6.65
CA LYS A 2 -13.07 -27.55 5.49
C LYS A 2 -12.38 -26.68 4.44
N HIS A 3 -12.47 -25.37 4.48
CA HIS A 3 -11.99 -24.48 3.39
C HIS A 3 -11.45 -23.13 3.87
N ARG A 4 -10.73 -23.12 5.00
CA ARG A 4 -10.04 -21.91 5.45
C ARG A 4 -8.63 -21.85 4.88
N TYR A 5 -8.30 -20.71 4.33
CA TYR A 5 -6.93 -20.36 4.01
C TYR A 5 -6.28 -19.76 5.25
N VAL A 6 -5.17 -20.32 5.69
CA VAL A 6 -4.41 -19.82 6.85
C VAL A 6 -2.98 -19.58 6.40
N GLY A 7 -2.47 -18.41 6.71
CA GLY A 7 -1.08 -18.05 6.45
C GLY A 7 -0.47 -17.30 7.62
N GLY A 8 0.84 -17.19 7.62
CA GLY A 8 1.55 -16.47 8.66
C GLY A 8 2.78 -15.77 8.10
N SER A 9 3.13 -14.65 8.73
CA SER A 9 4.35 -13.88 8.47
C SER A 9 4.91 -13.32 9.75
N VAL A 10 6.15 -12.86 9.70
CA VAL A 10 6.81 -12.19 10.83
C VAL A 10 7.10 -10.75 10.39
N THR A 11 6.94 -9.80 11.31
CA THR A 11 7.28 -8.39 11.05
C THR A 11 8.77 -8.26 10.74
N GLU A 12 9.15 -7.21 10.00
CA GLU A 12 10.53 -6.99 9.52
C GLU A 12 11.56 -6.97 10.67
N ASP A 13 11.17 -6.48 11.84
CA ASP A 13 12.00 -6.46 13.05
C ASP A 13 11.99 -7.81 13.82
N ASN A 14 11.36 -8.85 13.27
CA ASN A 14 11.20 -10.19 13.87
C ASN A 14 10.49 -10.20 15.23
N ARG A 15 9.78 -9.14 15.58
CA ARG A 15 9.13 -9.03 16.88
C ARG A 15 7.79 -9.74 16.94
N TYR A 16 6.98 -9.63 15.89
CA TYR A 16 5.62 -10.13 15.90
C TYR A 16 5.40 -11.22 14.86
N LEU A 17 4.79 -12.33 15.28
CA LEU A 17 4.17 -13.28 14.38
C LEU A 17 2.74 -12.80 14.10
N LEU A 18 2.40 -12.71 12.82
CA LEU A 18 1.08 -12.38 12.30
C LEU A 18 0.48 -13.64 11.70
N ILE A 19 -0.76 -13.97 12.05
CA ILE A 19 -1.50 -15.07 11.46
C ILE A 19 -2.80 -14.52 10.89
N PHE A 20 -3.06 -14.83 9.64
CA PHE A 20 -4.32 -14.51 9.00
C PHE A 20 -5.07 -15.77 8.60
N ALA A 21 -6.39 -15.71 8.62
CA ALA A 21 -7.28 -16.78 8.17
C ALA A 21 -8.43 -16.18 7.36
N SER A 22 -8.74 -16.77 6.21
CA SER A 22 -9.88 -16.39 5.38
C SER A 22 -10.68 -17.62 4.95
N THR A 23 -11.96 -17.41 4.63
CA THR A 23 -12.87 -18.44 4.11
C THR A 23 -13.22 -18.19 2.65
N SER A 24 -12.87 -17.02 2.12
CA SER A 24 -13.19 -16.55 0.77
C SER A 24 -12.06 -15.66 0.26
N THR A 25 -12.26 -15.06 -0.90
CA THR A 25 -11.35 -14.09 -1.54
C THR A 25 -11.36 -12.71 -0.87
N SER A 26 -12.34 -12.44 -0.01
CA SER A 26 -12.46 -11.20 0.76
C SER A 26 -12.80 -11.50 2.22
N GLY A 27 -12.36 -10.62 3.11
CA GLY A 27 -12.51 -10.73 4.54
C GLY A 27 -11.54 -11.72 5.19
N ASN A 28 -10.84 -11.27 6.23
CA ASN A 28 -9.92 -12.13 6.96
C ASN A 28 -9.93 -11.83 8.46
N LYS A 29 -9.73 -12.87 9.26
CA LYS A 29 -9.29 -12.74 10.65
C LYS A 29 -7.78 -12.46 10.65
N LEU A 30 -7.34 -11.67 11.64
CA LEU A 30 -5.94 -11.35 11.83
C LEU A 30 -5.58 -11.45 13.32
N PHE A 31 -4.49 -12.15 13.58
CA PHE A 31 -3.98 -12.39 14.94
C PHE A 31 -2.52 -11.98 15.02
N ILE A 32 -2.09 -11.61 16.24
CA ILE A 32 -0.72 -11.21 16.53
C ILE A 32 -0.20 -11.94 17.78
N LYS A 33 1.10 -12.26 17.76
CA LYS A 33 1.83 -12.81 18.90
C LYS A 33 3.17 -12.10 19.03
N ASP A 34 3.51 -11.59 20.21
CA ASP A 34 4.83 -11.02 20.50
C ASP A 34 5.86 -12.14 20.72
N LEU A 35 6.82 -12.28 19.81
CA LEU A 35 7.87 -13.31 19.85
C LEU A 35 8.98 -12.98 20.85
N THR A 36 9.05 -11.75 21.35
CA THR A 36 10.05 -11.35 22.35
C THR A 36 9.64 -11.71 23.78
N VAL A 37 8.38 -12.11 23.96
CA VAL A 37 7.83 -12.50 25.26
C VAL A 37 7.61 -14.01 25.29
N LYS A 38 8.26 -14.69 26.24
CA LYS A 38 8.09 -16.14 26.43
C LYS A 38 6.62 -16.47 26.75
N ASN A 39 6.07 -17.46 26.04
CA ASN A 39 4.66 -17.89 26.19
C ASN A 39 3.63 -16.76 25.94
N SER A 40 3.97 -15.72 25.16
CA SER A 40 3.04 -14.70 24.73
C SER A 40 1.80 -15.36 24.09
N PRO A 41 0.58 -14.93 24.42
CA PRO A 41 -0.62 -15.43 23.79
C PRO A 41 -0.70 -14.98 22.31
N LEU A 42 -1.46 -15.71 21.53
CA LEU A 42 -1.94 -15.26 20.24
C LEU A 42 -3.24 -14.46 20.49
N ILE A 43 -3.23 -13.16 20.16
CA ILE A 43 -4.38 -12.28 20.41
C ILE A 43 -4.98 -11.78 19.09
N PRO A 44 -6.31 -11.63 18.99
CA PRO A 44 -6.94 -11.14 17.78
C PRO A 44 -6.72 -9.62 17.61
N ILE A 45 -6.41 -9.20 16.38
CA ILE A 45 -6.54 -7.82 15.90
C ILE A 45 -7.95 -7.64 15.34
N ILE A 46 -8.38 -8.59 14.48
CA ILE A 46 -9.74 -8.75 13.95
C ILE A 46 -10.10 -10.22 14.02
N ASP A 47 -11.28 -10.55 14.58
CA ASP A 47 -11.81 -11.91 14.71
C ASP A 47 -13.12 -12.12 13.93
N THR A 48 -13.37 -11.32 12.92
CA THR A 48 -14.47 -11.44 11.96
C THR A 48 -13.96 -11.54 10.52
N PHE A 49 -14.83 -11.91 9.58
CA PHE A 49 -14.51 -11.94 8.15
C PHE A 49 -15.14 -10.76 7.40
N GLU A 50 -15.51 -9.69 8.10
CA GLU A 50 -16.23 -8.53 7.54
C GLU A 50 -15.31 -7.52 6.83
N SER A 51 -14.00 -7.65 7.02
CA SER A 51 -13.03 -6.72 6.43
C SER A 51 -11.76 -7.42 5.97
N ASP A 52 -11.09 -6.82 5.00
CA ASP A 52 -9.71 -7.11 4.66
C ASP A 52 -8.81 -6.22 5.51
N THR A 53 -8.04 -6.85 6.40
CA THR A 53 -7.16 -6.12 7.31
C THR A 53 -5.79 -6.79 7.37
N TYR A 54 -4.72 -6.00 7.21
CA TYR A 54 -3.35 -6.52 7.34
C TYR A 54 -2.43 -5.51 8.01
N VAL A 55 -1.35 -5.99 8.61
CA VAL A 55 -0.28 -5.15 9.16
C VAL A 55 0.65 -4.78 8.01
N ALA A 56 0.68 -3.50 7.65
CA ALA A 56 1.59 -2.99 6.62
C ALA A 56 3.00 -2.78 7.18
N GLN A 57 3.11 -2.35 8.44
CA GLN A 57 4.40 -2.09 9.08
C GLN A 57 4.21 -2.00 10.60
N ASN A 58 5.32 -2.07 11.36
CA ASN A 58 5.33 -1.74 12.78
C ASN A 58 6.50 -0.82 13.15
N SER A 59 6.34 -0.08 14.23
CA SER A 59 7.42 0.66 14.90
C SER A 59 7.33 0.37 16.39
N LYS A 60 8.23 -0.45 16.90
CA LYS A 60 8.13 -1.02 18.26
C LYS A 60 6.77 -1.72 18.44
N SER A 61 5.94 -1.26 19.40
CA SER A 61 4.59 -1.81 19.63
C SER A 61 3.50 -1.12 18.79
N LYS A 62 3.79 -0.03 18.11
CA LYS A 62 2.83 0.64 17.23
C LYS A 62 2.72 -0.13 15.92
N LEU A 63 1.54 -0.60 15.60
CA LEU A 63 1.19 -1.25 14.34
C LEU A 63 0.55 -0.23 13.39
N TYR A 64 0.81 -0.38 12.10
CA TYR A 64 0.14 0.33 11.02
C TYR A 64 -0.65 -0.68 10.20
N LEU A 65 -1.97 -0.55 10.25
CA LEU A 65 -2.89 -1.49 9.61
C LEU A 65 -3.53 -0.84 8.41
N VAL A 66 -3.60 -1.56 7.30
CA VAL A 66 -4.50 -1.21 6.20
C VAL A 66 -5.78 -2.00 6.40
N THR A 67 -6.92 -1.34 6.29
CA THR A 67 -8.22 -1.98 6.48
C THR A 67 -9.30 -1.33 5.62
N ASN A 68 -10.30 -2.13 5.24
CA ASN A 68 -11.56 -1.63 4.67
C ASN A 68 -12.72 -1.67 5.68
N LEU A 69 -12.45 -1.91 6.97
CA LEU A 69 -13.46 -1.86 8.02
C LEU A 69 -14.02 -0.43 8.15
N ASN A 70 -15.31 -0.25 7.85
CA ASN A 70 -15.98 1.05 7.77
C ASN A 70 -15.24 2.06 6.86
N ALA A 71 -14.57 1.56 5.81
CA ALA A 71 -13.80 2.34 4.86
C ALA A 71 -13.64 1.55 3.55
N PRO A 72 -14.68 1.45 2.68
CA PRO A 72 -14.66 0.61 1.48
C PRO A 72 -13.48 0.87 0.55
N ASN A 73 -12.98 2.10 0.48
CA ASN A 73 -11.79 2.46 -0.30
C ASN A 73 -10.47 2.27 0.47
N LYS A 74 -10.53 1.67 1.64
CA LYS A 74 -9.43 1.43 2.57
C LYS A 74 -8.87 2.69 3.21
N LYS A 75 -8.34 2.51 4.40
CA LYS A 75 -7.59 3.50 5.16
C LYS A 75 -6.43 2.86 5.89
N VAL A 76 -5.53 3.68 6.41
CA VAL A 76 -4.49 3.23 7.34
C VAL A 76 -4.86 3.70 8.73
N VAL A 77 -4.79 2.78 9.67
CA VAL A 77 -4.97 3.07 11.10
C VAL A 77 -3.74 2.64 11.89
N THR A 78 -3.58 3.21 13.08
CA THR A 78 -2.54 2.79 14.02
C THR A 78 -3.16 2.27 15.30
N VAL A 79 -2.45 1.30 15.92
CA VAL A 79 -2.85 0.72 17.20
C VAL A 79 -1.62 0.20 17.95
N ASP A 80 -1.70 0.10 19.28
CA ASP A 80 -0.68 -0.60 20.06
C ASP A 80 -0.90 -2.11 20.00
N ALA A 81 0.14 -2.87 19.71
CA ALA A 81 0.12 -4.33 19.62
C ALA A 81 -0.31 -5.03 20.93
N LYS A 82 -0.28 -4.32 22.07
CA LYS A 82 -0.76 -4.85 23.36
C LYS A 82 -2.26 -4.79 23.51
N ASN A 83 -2.92 -3.86 22.81
CA ASN A 83 -4.38 -3.65 22.80
C ASN A 83 -4.86 -3.44 21.37
N PRO A 84 -4.75 -4.47 20.49
CA PRO A 84 -4.87 -4.28 19.04
C PRO A 84 -6.31 -4.26 18.53
N SER A 85 -7.33 -4.40 19.37
CA SER A 85 -8.73 -4.43 18.95
C SER A 85 -9.18 -3.13 18.28
N SER A 86 -10.18 -3.23 17.41
CA SER A 86 -10.59 -2.15 16.50
C SER A 86 -11.10 -0.89 17.20
N GLU A 87 -11.59 -1.00 18.43
CA GLU A 87 -12.01 0.14 19.25
C GLU A 87 -10.85 1.09 19.64
N ASN A 88 -9.60 0.57 19.59
CA ASN A 88 -8.40 1.34 19.92
C ASN A 88 -7.69 1.91 18.70
N TRP A 89 -8.24 1.69 17.50
CA TRP A 89 -7.62 2.16 16.28
C TRP A 89 -7.73 3.68 16.14
N LYS A 90 -6.66 4.29 15.65
CA LYS A 90 -6.60 5.73 15.35
C LYS A 90 -6.30 5.91 13.87
N ASP A 91 -7.06 6.75 13.19
CA ASP A 91 -6.82 7.07 11.79
C ASP A 91 -5.40 7.65 11.61
N PHE A 92 -4.73 7.21 10.55
CA PHE A 92 -3.37 7.61 10.20
C PHE A 92 -3.30 8.15 8.77
N ILE A 93 -3.76 7.41 7.78
CA ILE A 93 -4.08 7.91 6.44
C ILE A 93 -5.57 7.65 6.25
N PRO A 94 -6.38 8.71 6.19
CA PRO A 94 -7.84 8.56 6.08
C PRO A 94 -8.26 7.97 4.74
N GLU A 95 -9.45 7.41 4.70
CA GLU A 95 -10.10 7.01 3.45
C GLU A 95 -10.32 8.23 2.53
N THR A 96 -10.21 7.99 1.24
CA THR A 96 -10.54 8.97 0.19
C THR A 96 -11.61 8.41 -0.75
N GLU A 97 -12.02 9.17 -1.74
CA GLU A 97 -12.91 8.69 -2.82
C GLU A 97 -12.27 7.61 -3.71
N ASN A 98 -10.94 7.50 -3.68
CA ASN A 98 -10.18 6.53 -4.47
C ASN A 98 -9.64 5.41 -3.58
N VAL A 99 -9.56 4.20 -4.13
CA VAL A 99 -9.08 3.02 -3.40
C VAL A 99 -7.59 3.15 -3.11
N LEU A 100 -7.23 2.99 -1.84
CA LEU A 100 -5.86 3.00 -1.36
C LEU A 100 -5.14 1.69 -1.70
N SER A 101 -3.97 1.80 -2.33
CA SER A 101 -2.91 0.79 -2.34
C SER A 101 -1.72 1.32 -1.54
N LEU A 102 -1.26 0.58 -0.52
CA LEU A 102 -0.18 1.04 0.36
C LEU A 102 1.05 0.17 0.21
N SER A 103 2.19 0.81 0.02
CA SER A 103 3.51 0.20 0.19
C SER A 103 4.32 0.95 1.26
N SER A 104 5.38 0.31 1.77
CA SER A 104 6.28 0.93 2.73
C SER A 104 7.73 0.56 2.44
N GLY A 105 8.65 1.48 2.71
CA GLY A 105 10.09 1.28 2.55
C GLY A 105 10.88 2.53 2.90
N ALA A 106 12.15 2.36 3.22
CA ALA A 106 13.08 3.46 3.52
C ALA A 106 12.60 4.43 4.63
N GLY A 107 11.75 3.95 5.55
CA GLY A 107 11.19 4.78 6.62
C GLY A 107 9.99 5.64 6.20
N TYR A 108 9.32 5.31 5.09
CA TYR A 108 8.15 6.01 4.58
C TYR A 108 7.03 5.05 4.20
N PHE A 109 5.82 5.60 4.10
CA PHE A 109 4.67 4.99 3.44
C PHE A 109 4.43 5.67 2.11
N PHE A 110 4.00 4.90 1.12
CA PHE A 110 3.61 5.37 -0.19
C PHE A 110 2.16 4.95 -0.43
N ALA A 111 1.27 5.92 -0.36
CA ALA A 111 -0.15 5.76 -0.63
C ALA A 111 -0.40 6.01 -2.11
N GLU A 112 -0.73 4.97 -2.84
CA GLU A 112 -1.06 5.04 -4.25
C GLU A 112 -2.57 4.99 -4.44
N TYR A 113 -3.07 5.87 -5.28
CA TYR A 113 -4.47 5.99 -5.67
C TYR A 113 -4.59 5.96 -7.18
N MET A 114 -5.61 5.30 -7.70
CA MET A 114 -5.99 5.42 -9.11
C MET A 114 -7.04 6.54 -9.22
N VAL A 115 -6.63 7.68 -9.73
CA VAL A 115 -7.48 8.86 -9.94
C VAL A 115 -7.74 9.00 -11.42
N ASP A 116 -8.98 8.84 -11.86
CA ASP A 116 -9.37 8.92 -13.27
C ASP A 116 -8.44 8.10 -14.20
N ALA A 117 -8.18 6.84 -13.81
CA ALA A 117 -7.28 5.91 -14.52
C ALA A 117 -5.79 6.32 -14.56
N VAL A 118 -5.35 7.25 -13.73
CA VAL A 118 -3.95 7.68 -13.58
C VAL A 118 -3.48 7.46 -12.16
N SER A 119 -2.28 6.88 -11.98
CA SER A 119 -1.70 6.73 -10.64
C SER A 119 -1.29 8.07 -10.05
N LYS A 120 -1.67 8.26 -8.79
CA LYS A 120 -1.22 9.33 -7.90
C LYS A 120 -0.58 8.72 -6.68
N VAL A 121 0.65 9.10 -6.35
CA VAL A 121 1.43 8.52 -5.24
C VAL A 121 1.80 9.60 -4.24
N LEU A 122 1.39 9.40 -2.99
CA LEU A 122 1.67 10.30 -1.87
C LEU A 122 2.64 9.62 -0.90
N GLN A 123 3.72 10.30 -0.56
CA GLN A 123 4.73 9.85 0.41
C GLN A 123 4.43 10.42 1.79
N TYR A 124 4.30 9.56 2.81
CA TYR A 124 4.08 9.93 4.20
C TYR A 124 5.24 9.45 5.08
N ASP A 125 5.56 10.20 6.14
CA ASP A 125 6.44 9.73 7.18
C ASP A 125 5.70 8.82 8.19
N PHE A 126 6.45 8.24 9.15
CA PHE A 126 5.87 7.38 10.21
C PHE A 126 5.08 8.14 11.28
N ASP A 127 5.07 9.47 11.24
CA ASP A 127 4.25 10.32 12.10
C ASP A 127 2.92 10.71 11.43
N GLY A 128 2.77 10.41 10.13
CA GLY A 128 1.55 10.66 9.35
C GLY A 128 1.58 11.99 8.59
N ASN A 129 2.73 12.66 8.56
CA ASN A 129 2.85 13.89 7.80
C ASN A 129 3.00 13.57 6.32
N LEU A 130 2.27 14.25 5.46
CA LEU A 130 2.47 14.23 4.02
C LEU A 130 3.81 14.91 3.69
N VAL A 131 4.76 14.13 3.20
CA VAL A 131 6.08 14.63 2.80
C VAL A 131 6.01 15.28 1.43
N ARG A 132 5.37 14.57 0.45
CA ARG A 132 5.21 15.05 -0.93
C ARG A 132 4.26 14.17 -1.73
N GLU A 133 3.83 14.69 -2.86
CA GLU A 133 3.35 13.91 -3.99
C GLU A 133 4.54 13.53 -4.88
N ILE A 134 4.62 12.27 -5.31
CA ILE A 134 5.67 11.79 -6.20
C ILE A 134 5.33 12.19 -7.64
N LYS A 135 6.21 12.97 -8.27
CA LYS A 135 6.07 13.29 -9.69
C LYS A 135 6.44 12.06 -10.51
N LEU A 136 5.45 11.41 -11.12
CA LEU A 136 5.63 10.26 -12.00
C LEU A 136 6.16 10.66 -13.37
N PRO A 137 6.70 9.72 -14.20
CA PRO A 137 7.24 10.03 -15.52
C PRO A 137 6.25 10.64 -16.51
N GLY A 138 4.95 10.45 -16.31
CA GLY A 138 3.90 10.96 -17.17
C GLY A 138 2.51 10.53 -16.71
N VAL A 139 1.53 10.68 -17.58
CA VAL A 139 0.18 10.14 -17.40
C VAL A 139 0.24 8.63 -17.61
N GLY A 140 -0.12 7.83 -16.60
CA GLY A 140 -0.03 6.39 -16.68
C GLY A 140 -0.19 5.71 -15.32
N SER A 141 0.19 4.44 -15.25
CA SER A 141 0.10 3.62 -14.05
C SER A 141 1.48 3.37 -13.46
N SER A 142 1.57 3.47 -12.15
CA SER A 142 2.77 3.13 -11.38
C SER A 142 2.49 2.01 -10.39
N GLY A 143 3.54 1.46 -9.79
CA GLY A 143 3.44 0.53 -8.67
C GLY A 143 4.82 0.21 -8.12
N GLY A 144 4.88 -0.16 -6.85
CA GLY A 144 6.15 -0.47 -6.21
C GLY A 144 6.39 0.38 -4.97
N PHE A 145 7.55 1.06 -4.89
CA PHE A 145 8.02 1.85 -3.73
C PHE A 145 8.20 1.04 -2.44
N GLY A 146 7.96 -0.28 -2.48
CA GLY A 146 8.16 -1.17 -1.35
C GLY A 146 9.63 -1.53 -1.14
N GLY A 147 10.00 -1.78 0.12
CA GLY A 147 11.35 -2.20 0.48
C GLY A 147 11.55 -2.29 1.98
N LYS A 148 12.76 -2.58 2.41
CA LYS A 148 13.12 -2.60 3.82
C LYS A 148 13.04 -1.19 4.42
N LYS A 149 12.74 -1.12 5.72
CA LYS A 149 12.61 0.14 6.45
C LYS A 149 13.89 0.99 6.44
N ASP A 150 15.05 0.35 6.40
CA ASP A 150 16.36 0.99 6.36
C ASP A 150 16.95 1.12 4.95
N ALA A 151 16.20 0.77 3.92
CA ALA A 151 16.64 0.91 2.53
C ALA A 151 17.00 2.37 2.23
N LYS A 152 18.03 2.56 1.42
CA LYS A 152 18.46 3.90 0.98
C LYS A 152 17.84 4.28 -0.37
N GLU A 153 17.45 3.29 -1.13
CA GLU A 153 16.89 3.38 -2.46
C GLU A 153 15.68 2.45 -2.55
N LEU A 154 14.69 2.84 -3.32
CA LEU A 154 13.52 2.03 -3.63
C LEU A 154 13.38 1.93 -5.14
N TYR A 155 12.49 1.09 -5.60
CA TYR A 155 12.21 0.92 -7.01
C TYR A 155 10.70 1.00 -7.24
N PHE A 156 10.32 1.60 -8.37
CA PHE A 156 8.95 1.58 -8.84
C PHE A 156 8.90 1.27 -10.33
N SER A 157 7.80 0.74 -10.78
CA SER A 157 7.49 0.56 -12.20
C SER A 157 6.55 1.66 -12.68
N PHE A 158 6.65 2.00 -13.95
CA PHE A 158 5.73 2.90 -14.62
C PHE A 158 5.46 2.40 -16.04
N THR A 159 4.20 2.53 -16.46
CA THR A 159 3.76 2.21 -17.82
C THR A 159 2.64 3.14 -18.24
N ASN A 160 2.56 3.39 -19.55
CA ASN A 160 1.42 4.02 -20.21
C ASN A 160 1.30 3.49 -21.64
N TYR A 161 0.47 4.11 -22.47
CA TYR A 161 0.20 3.62 -23.84
C TYR A 161 1.39 3.69 -24.80
N ASN A 162 2.31 4.61 -24.60
CA ASN A 162 3.53 4.72 -25.39
C ASN A 162 4.82 4.33 -24.66
N THR A 163 4.74 4.06 -23.35
CA THR A 163 5.89 3.64 -22.54
C THR A 163 5.65 2.26 -21.99
N PRO A 164 6.33 1.21 -22.48
CA PRO A 164 6.28 -0.12 -21.90
C PRO A 164 6.70 -0.11 -20.44
N ASN A 165 6.25 -1.11 -19.68
CA ASN A 165 6.56 -1.22 -18.26
C ASN A 165 8.07 -1.09 -18.01
N SER A 166 8.46 0.00 -17.41
CA SER A 166 9.84 0.39 -17.15
C SER A 166 10.08 0.56 -15.66
N SER A 167 11.26 0.20 -15.19
CA SER A 167 11.64 0.31 -13.78
C SER A 167 12.51 1.53 -13.53
N TYR A 168 12.25 2.19 -12.42
CA TYR A 168 12.96 3.38 -11.97
C TYR A 168 13.53 3.16 -10.58
N LYS A 169 14.75 3.66 -10.38
CA LYS A 169 15.39 3.74 -9.07
C LYS A 169 15.04 5.08 -8.42
N PHE A 170 14.44 5.03 -7.25
CA PHE A 170 13.88 6.16 -6.52
C PHE A 170 14.67 6.49 -5.26
N ASN A 171 14.96 7.75 -5.05
CA ASN A 171 15.53 8.27 -3.81
C ASN A 171 14.40 8.78 -2.89
N PRO A 172 14.10 8.08 -1.80
CA PRO A 172 12.98 8.45 -0.93
C PRO A 172 13.21 9.74 -0.12
N LYS A 173 14.46 10.23 0.00
CA LYS A 173 14.78 11.44 0.76
C LYS A 173 14.40 12.72 0.02
N ASP A 174 14.67 12.78 -1.27
CA ASP A 174 14.43 13.96 -2.10
C ASP A 174 13.32 13.80 -3.13
N GLY A 175 12.85 12.55 -3.36
CA GLY A 175 11.78 12.24 -4.31
C GLY A 175 12.24 12.18 -5.77
N THR A 176 13.55 12.21 -6.03
CA THR A 176 14.11 12.05 -7.36
C THR A 176 14.17 10.59 -7.78
N TYR A 177 14.20 10.35 -9.07
CA TYR A 177 14.39 9.01 -9.62
C TYR A 177 15.20 9.04 -10.91
N THR A 178 15.79 7.90 -11.26
CA THR A 178 16.51 7.67 -12.49
C THR A 178 16.01 6.39 -13.16
N SER A 179 16.09 6.32 -14.49
CA SER A 179 15.77 5.07 -15.19
C SER A 179 16.72 3.97 -14.74
N TYR A 180 16.17 2.83 -14.34
CA TYR A 180 16.92 1.64 -13.95
C TYR A 180 16.92 0.59 -15.04
N TRP A 181 15.74 0.31 -15.60
CA TRP A 181 15.58 -0.63 -16.67
C TRP A 181 14.42 -0.22 -17.59
N LYS A 182 14.63 -0.36 -18.88
CA LYS A 182 13.60 -0.19 -19.91
C LYS A 182 13.70 -1.36 -20.89
N PRO A 183 12.58 -1.90 -21.38
CA PRO A 183 12.63 -2.92 -22.43
C PRO A 183 13.16 -2.34 -23.73
N ALA A 184 13.86 -3.16 -24.51
CA ALA A 184 14.21 -2.83 -25.87
C ALA A 184 12.95 -2.90 -26.75
N ILE A 185 12.65 -1.81 -27.47
CA ILE A 185 11.49 -1.69 -28.34
C ILE A 185 11.93 -1.11 -29.69
N ASN A 186 11.20 -1.46 -30.77
CA ASN A 186 11.53 -1.06 -32.13
C ASN A 186 10.84 0.24 -32.55
N PHE A 187 10.47 1.10 -31.62
CA PHE A 187 9.95 2.44 -31.88
C PHE A 187 10.47 3.43 -30.83
N ASN A 188 10.46 4.72 -31.14
CA ASN A 188 10.83 5.75 -30.18
C ASN A 188 9.56 6.24 -29.44
N PRO A 189 9.42 6.01 -28.11
CA PRO A 189 8.26 6.49 -27.36
C PRO A 189 8.06 8.01 -27.38
N GLU A 190 9.13 8.78 -27.59
CA GLU A 190 9.09 10.24 -27.62
C GLU A 190 8.42 10.81 -28.90
N ASP A 191 8.20 9.95 -29.91
CA ASP A 191 7.44 10.32 -31.13
C ASP A 191 5.91 10.27 -30.88
N TYR A 192 5.48 9.85 -29.68
CA TYR A 192 4.08 9.66 -29.30
C TYR A 192 3.78 10.37 -28.00
N GLU A 193 2.57 10.85 -27.85
CA GLU A 193 2.06 11.46 -26.63
C GLU A 193 0.90 10.62 -26.07
N SER A 194 0.91 10.40 -24.75
CA SER A 194 -0.23 9.84 -24.01
C SER A 194 -0.95 10.97 -23.32
N SER A 195 -2.21 11.17 -23.64
CA SER A 195 -3.07 12.18 -23.02
C SER A 195 -4.31 11.56 -22.44
N GLN A 196 -4.81 12.15 -21.36
CA GLN A 196 -6.10 11.79 -20.76
C GLN A 196 -7.16 12.70 -21.37
N VAL A 197 -8.25 12.09 -21.84
CA VAL A 197 -9.42 12.80 -22.34
C VAL A 197 -10.66 12.31 -21.59
N PHE A 198 -11.64 13.21 -21.41
CA PHE A 198 -12.90 12.88 -20.78
C PHE A 198 -14.04 12.99 -21.78
N TYR A 199 -14.95 12.04 -21.76
CA TYR A 199 -16.22 12.14 -22.48
C TYR A 199 -17.40 11.94 -21.52
N THR A 200 -18.57 12.39 -21.95
CA THR A 200 -19.78 12.25 -21.15
C THR A 200 -20.57 11.05 -21.67
N SER A 201 -20.81 10.07 -20.80
CA SER A 201 -21.67 8.93 -21.04
C SER A 201 -23.14 9.33 -21.16
N LYS A 202 -24.01 8.40 -21.63
CA LYS A 202 -25.46 8.62 -21.79
C LYS A 202 -26.16 8.96 -20.47
N ASP A 203 -25.63 8.51 -19.34
CA ASP A 203 -26.11 8.77 -17.99
C ASP A 203 -25.50 10.03 -17.34
N SER A 204 -24.82 10.85 -18.13
CA SER A 204 -24.07 12.04 -17.71
C SER A 204 -22.82 11.79 -16.88
N THR A 205 -22.40 10.54 -16.74
CA THR A 205 -21.11 10.21 -16.06
C THR A 205 -19.95 10.68 -16.91
N LYS A 206 -18.98 11.38 -16.29
CA LYS A 206 -17.69 11.68 -16.92
C LYS A 206 -16.81 10.43 -16.85
N VAL A 207 -16.38 9.98 -18.02
CA VAL A 207 -15.52 8.80 -18.18
C VAL A 207 -14.16 9.27 -18.71
N PRO A 208 -13.04 8.93 -18.03
CA PRO A 208 -11.68 9.23 -18.47
C PRO A 208 -11.25 8.32 -19.63
#